data_e7372f0c35ed75ed03b6b09c5fea1847
#
_entry.id   e7372f0c35ed75ed03b6b09c5fea1847
#
_cell.length_a   1.000
_cell.length_b   1.000
_cell.length_c   1.000
_cell.angle_alpha   90.00
_cell.angle_beta   90.00
_cell.angle_gamma   90.00
#
_symmetry.space_group_name_H-M   'P 1'
#
loop_
_entity.id
_entity.type
_entity.pdbx_description
1 polymer ?
#
loop_
_entity_poly.entity_id
_entity_poly.type
_entity_poly.pdbx_seq_one_letter_code
_entity_poly.pdbx_strand_id
1 'polypeptide(L)'
;HEGFRVAVSRSHQTPETHQRIDQMRQEHPDLEVIEQGSSYKFCLLAEGTVDYYVRTTHTYEWDTAAGELILSEAGGRTRSYPEGEQLKYNKEDLKNPWFEAHSAINK
;
A
#
# COMPACT_ATOMS: atom_id res chain seq x y z
N HIS A 1 3.16 17.60 -0.79
CA HIS A 1 3.10 17.73 -2.24
C HIS A 1 1.68 17.95 -2.71
N GLU A 2 1.52 18.43 -3.91
CA GLU A 2 0.22 18.58 -4.53
C GLU A 2 -0.17 17.27 -5.25
N GLY A 3 -1.47 17.00 -5.31
CA GLY A 3 -1.98 15.83 -5.98
C GLY A 3 -1.95 14.59 -5.10
N PHE A 4 -2.44 13.50 -5.65
CA PHE A 4 -2.51 12.21 -4.96
C PHE A 4 -1.59 11.21 -5.67
N ARG A 5 -0.67 10.62 -4.94
CA ARG A 5 0.33 9.71 -5.50
C ARG A 5 0.12 8.30 -5.00
N VAL A 6 0.05 7.37 -5.94
CA VAL A 6 -0.18 5.94 -5.67
C VAL A 6 1.07 5.17 -6.08
N ALA A 7 1.63 4.41 -5.16
CA ALA A 7 2.72 3.48 -5.48
C ALA A 7 2.14 2.13 -5.86
N VAL A 8 2.73 1.50 -6.85
CA VAL A 8 2.38 0.13 -7.24
C VAL A 8 3.66 -0.66 -7.43
N SER A 9 3.55 -1.98 -7.30
CA SER A 9 4.67 -2.88 -7.56
C SER A 9 4.95 -2.92 -9.06
N ARG A 10 6.23 -2.79 -9.43
CA ARG A 10 6.61 -2.77 -10.83
C ARG A 10 6.25 -4.08 -11.56
N SER A 11 6.36 -5.21 -10.86
CA SER A 11 6.23 -6.53 -11.47
C SER A 11 5.02 -7.32 -10.98
N HIS A 12 4.19 -6.76 -10.12
CA HIS A 12 3.07 -7.48 -9.50
C HIS A 12 1.75 -6.72 -9.63
N GLN A 13 1.54 -6.09 -10.79
CA GLN A 13 0.28 -5.43 -11.08
C GLN A 13 -0.70 -6.45 -11.66
N THR A 14 -1.93 -6.42 -11.17
CA THR A 14 -2.99 -7.32 -11.60
C THR A 14 -4.17 -6.48 -12.12
N PRO A 15 -5.16 -7.10 -12.78
CA PRO A 15 -6.39 -6.37 -13.14
C PRO A 15 -7.05 -5.71 -11.94
N GLU A 16 -7.00 -6.34 -10.77
CA GLU A 16 -7.56 -5.79 -9.53
C GLU A 16 -6.82 -4.54 -9.08
N THR A 17 -5.50 -4.50 -9.26
CA THR A 17 -4.71 -3.29 -8.98
C THR A 17 -5.18 -2.13 -9.86
N HIS A 18 -5.31 -2.38 -11.15
CA HIS A 18 -5.74 -1.35 -12.11
C HIS A 18 -7.17 -0.88 -11.82
N GLN A 19 -8.05 -1.80 -11.46
CA GLN A 19 -9.42 -1.49 -11.11
C GLN A 19 -9.48 -0.57 -9.88
N ARG A 20 -8.67 -0.86 -8.86
CA ARG A 20 -8.61 -0.03 -7.67
C ARG A 20 -8.08 1.38 -7.97
N ILE A 21 -7.07 1.47 -8.82
CA ILE A 21 -6.52 2.76 -9.24
C ILE A 21 -7.58 3.57 -9.99
N ASP A 22 -8.34 2.92 -10.87
CA ASP A 22 -9.42 3.60 -11.60
C ASP A 22 -10.49 4.15 -10.65
N GLN A 23 -10.84 3.40 -9.61
CA GLN A 23 -11.77 3.86 -8.58
C GLN A 23 -11.22 5.10 -7.86
N MET A 24 -9.95 5.08 -7.53
CA MET A 24 -9.32 6.20 -6.83
C MET A 24 -9.17 7.43 -7.73
N ARG A 25 -9.04 7.24 -9.04
CA ARG A 25 -8.97 8.35 -9.98
C ARG A 25 -10.27 9.15 -10.01
N GLN A 26 -11.38 8.52 -9.70
CA GLN A 26 -12.67 9.22 -9.62
C GLN A 26 -12.70 10.20 -8.44
N GLU A 27 -12.05 9.85 -7.34
CA GLU A 27 -11.93 10.72 -6.16
C GLU A 27 -10.76 11.70 -6.28
N HIS A 28 -9.72 11.31 -7.02
CA HIS A 28 -8.49 12.07 -7.19
C HIS A 28 -8.14 12.17 -8.67
N PRO A 29 -8.77 13.09 -9.41
CA PRO A 29 -8.56 13.18 -10.87
C PRO A 29 -7.12 13.47 -11.28
N ASP A 30 -6.33 14.06 -10.39
CA ASP A 30 -4.92 14.37 -10.61
C ASP A 30 -3.97 13.26 -10.13
N LEU A 31 -4.51 12.06 -9.87
CA LEU A 31 -3.75 10.94 -9.37
C LEU A 31 -2.56 10.59 -10.27
N GLU A 32 -1.42 10.40 -9.66
CA GLU A 32 -0.18 10.01 -10.31
C GLU A 32 0.22 8.63 -9.82
N VAL A 33 0.56 7.72 -10.75
CA VAL A 33 0.99 6.36 -10.41
C VAL A 33 2.51 6.31 -10.47
N ILE A 34 3.12 5.78 -9.40
CA ILE A 34 4.57 5.62 -9.30
C ILE A 34 4.87 4.13 -9.19
N GLU A 35 5.60 3.59 -10.16
CA GLU A 35 6.03 2.20 -10.13
C GLU A 35 7.34 2.09 -9.37
N GLN A 36 7.35 1.24 -8.36
CA GLN A 36 8.51 1.07 -7.50
C GLN A 36 8.71 -0.42 -7.19
N GLY A 37 9.95 -0.87 -7.23
CA GLY A 37 10.30 -2.22 -6.80
C GLY A 37 10.53 -2.27 -5.30
N SER A 38 10.51 -3.47 -4.72
CA SER A 38 10.87 -3.76 -3.35
C SER A 38 9.96 -3.12 -2.29
N SER A 39 10.30 -3.37 -1.02
CA SER A 39 9.58 -2.87 0.15
C SER A 39 9.80 -1.38 0.42
N TYR A 40 10.59 -0.71 -0.38
CA TYR A 40 10.86 0.73 -0.23
C TYR A 40 9.58 1.58 -0.26
N LYS A 41 8.50 1.05 -0.82
CA LYS A 41 7.19 1.72 -0.88
C LYS A 41 6.66 2.14 0.49
N PHE A 42 6.89 1.33 1.53
CA PHE A 42 6.49 1.70 2.89
C PHE A 42 7.27 2.92 3.40
N CYS A 43 8.53 3.03 3.04
CA CYS A 43 9.33 4.19 3.41
C CYS A 43 8.84 5.46 2.72
N LEU A 44 8.46 5.36 1.45
CA LEU A 44 7.88 6.48 0.72
C LEU A 44 6.56 6.95 1.35
N LEU A 45 5.74 6.02 1.81
CA LEU A 45 4.51 6.34 2.53
C LEU A 45 4.81 7.04 3.85
N ALA A 46 5.80 6.53 4.59
CA ALA A 46 6.17 7.10 5.89
C ALA A 46 6.70 8.53 5.73
N GLU A 47 7.42 8.80 4.66
CA GLU A 47 7.94 10.13 4.35
C GLU A 47 6.88 11.08 3.81
N GLY A 48 5.71 10.55 3.38
CA GLY A 48 4.69 11.35 2.75
C GLY A 48 4.94 11.66 1.27
N THR A 49 5.94 11.02 0.67
CA THR A 49 6.24 11.18 -0.75
C THR A 49 5.17 10.50 -1.61
N VAL A 50 4.57 9.43 -1.10
CA VAL A 50 3.50 8.68 -1.73
C VAL A 50 2.35 8.60 -0.72
N ASP A 51 1.12 8.63 -1.19
CA ASP A 51 -0.07 8.67 -0.34
C ASP A 51 -0.71 7.32 -0.13
N TYR A 52 -0.58 6.41 -1.10
CA TYR A 52 -1.30 5.15 -1.11
C TYR A 52 -0.51 4.08 -1.84
N TYR A 53 -0.60 2.86 -1.36
CA TYR A 53 0.00 1.68 -1.97
C TYR A 53 -0.98 0.53 -1.83
N VAL A 54 -1.29 -0.16 -2.94
CA VAL A 54 -2.17 -1.32 -2.94
C VAL A 54 -1.42 -2.51 -3.54
N ARG A 55 -1.58 -3.67 -2.92
CA ARG A 55 -0.99 -4.91 -3.38
C ARG A 55 -2.08 -5.98 -3.48
N THR A 56 -2.34 -6.45 -4.70
CA THR A 56 -3.36 -7.46 -4.98
C THR A 56 -2.74 -8.79 -5.39
N THR A 57 -1.55 -9.07 -4.88
CA THR A 57 -0.92 -10.38 -4.91
C THR A 57 -0.52 -10.73 -3.49
N HIS A 58 -0.34 -12.02 -3.21
CA HIS A 58 0.06 -12.43 -1.87
C HIS A 58 1.54 -12.11 -1.62
N THR A 59 1.81 -11.63 -0.42
CA THR A 59 3.15 -11.47 0.11
C THR A 59 3.25 -12.32 1.38
N TYR A 60 4.44 -12.41 1.94
CA TYR A 60 4.63 -13.12 3.19
C TYR A 60 4.82 -12.12 4.33
N GLU A 61 4.62 -12.59 5.56
CA GLU A 61 4.69 -11.71 6.74
C GLU A 61 6.03 -10.98 6.83
N TRP A 62 7.12 -11.66 6.49
CA TRP A 62 8.45 -11.05 6.54
C TRP A 62 8.65 -9.95 5.48
N ASP A 63 7.83 -9.95 4.41
CA ASP A 63 7.93 -8.91 3.38
C ASP A 63 7.38 -7.57 3.85
N THR A 64 6.49 -7.58 4.83
CA THR A 64 5.76 -6.39 5.23
C THR A 64 6.02 -5.95 6.66
N ALA A 65 6.50 -6.84 7.53
CA ALA A 65 6.54 -6.55 8.97
C ALA A 65 7.35 -5.30 9.31
N ALA A 66 8.57 -5.19 8.80
CA ALA A 66 9.43 -4.04 9.10
C ALA A 66 8.87 -2.75 8.49
N GLY A 67 8.40 -2.82 7.24
CA GLY A 67 7.85 -1.66 6.55
C GLY A 67 6.57 -1.16 7.20
N GLU A 68 5.69 -2.07 7.59
CA GLU A 68 4.46 -1.72 8.28
C GLU A 68 4.74 -1.03 9.62
N LEU A 69 5.73 -1.50 10.36
CA LEU A 69 6.12 -0.87 11.62
C LEU A 69 6.60 0.56 11.39
N ILE A 70 7.46 0.77 10.40
CA ILE A 70 7.95 2.11 10.07
C ILE A 70 6.79 3.03 9.71
N LEU A 71 5.86 2.55 8.88
CA LEU A 71 4.72 3.34 8.47
C LEU A 71 3.79 3.64 9.65
N SER A 72 3.55 2.66 10.51
CA SER A 72 2.71 2.81 11.69
C SER A 72 3.27 3.86 12.65
N GLU A 73 4.58 3.86 12.87
CA GLU A 73 5.24 4.85 13.72
C GLU A 73 5.16 6.25 13.13
N ALA A 74 5.06 6.35 11.81
CA ALA A 74 4.86 7.64 11.13
C ALA A 74 3.40 8.06 11.09
N GLY A 75 2.49 7.29 11.69
CA GLY A 75 1.07 7.61 11.76
C GLY A 75 0.23 7.07 10.61
N GLY A 76 0.84 6.35 9.68
CA GLY A 76 0.12 5.71 8.59
C GLY A 76 -0.52 4.40 9.02
N ARG A 77 -1.13 3.70 8.09
CA ARG A 77 -1.79 2.44 8.39
C ARG A 77 -1.74 1.48 7.23
N THR A 78 -1.81 0.18 7.53
CA THR A 78 -1.88 -0.91 6.55
C THR A 78 -3.07 -1.80 6.93
N ARG A 79 -3.89 -2.13 5.95
CA ARG A 79 -5.11 -2.93 6.15
C ARG A 79 -5.22 -3.96 5.03
N SER A 80 -5.90 -5.08 5.32
CA SER A 80 -6.23 -6.05 4.28
C SER A 80 -7.13 -5.39 3.23
N TYR A 81 -7.05 -5.87 2.00
CA TYR A 81 -7.83 -5.32 0.90
C TYR A 81 -8.61 -6.45 0.22
N PRO A 82 -9.89 -6.30 -0.04
CA PRO A 82 -10.75 -5.12 0.19
C PRO A 82 -11.38 -5.02 1.57
N GLU A 83 -11.10 -5.95 2.49
CA GLU A 83 -11.81 -6.06 3.78
C GLU A 83 -11.56 -4.90 4.74
N GLY A 84 -10.37 -4.30 4.69
CA GLY A 84 -10.04 -3.18 5.56
C GLY A 84 -9.68 -3.56 6.98
N GLU A 85 -9.27 -4.81 7.21
CA GLU A 85 -8.90 -5.31 8.54
C GLU A 85 -7.41 -5.16 8.80
N GLN A 86 -7.04 -5.12 10.08
CA GLN A 86 -5.63 -5.08 10.45
C GLN A 86 -4.93 -6.38 10.05
N LEU A 87 -3.71 -6.26 9.50
CA LEU A 87 -2.92 -7.44 9.18
C LEU A 87 -2.51 -8.17 10.45
N LYS A 88 -2.47 -9.49 10.37
CA LYS A 88 -2.09 -10.36 11.49
C LYS A 88 -0.75 -11.02 11.19
N TYR A 89 0.05 -11.20 12.23
CA TYR A 89 1.35 -11.85 12.13
C TYR A 89 1.42 -13.08 13.03
N ASN A 90 2.39 -13.93 12.77
CA ASN A 90 2.56 -15.21 13.47
C ASN A 90 1.40 -16.18 13.22
N LYS A 91 0.80 -16.09 12.03
CA LYS A 91 -0.23 -17.04 11.60
C LYS A 91 0.40 -18.38 11.21
N GLU A 92 -0.40 -19.45 11.20
CA GLU A 92 0.04 -20.72 10.63
C GLU A 92 0.38 -20.55 9.14
N ASP A 93 -0.46 -19.87 8.39
CA ASP A 93 -0.18 -19.50 7.00
C ASP A 93 0.50 -18.14 6.99
N LEU A 94 1.77 -18.10 6.63
CA LEU A 94 2.56 -16.89 6.64
C LEU A 94 2.30 -15.95 5.46
N LYS A 95 1.34 -16.28 4.60
CA LYS A 95 0.94 -15.41 3.52
C LYS A 95 0.05 -14.29 4.02
N ASN A 96 0.32 -13.08 3.56
CA ASN A 96 -0.55 -11.95 3.80
C ASN A 96 -1.73 -11.99 2.84
N PRO A 97 -2.92 -11.48 3.26
CA PRO A 97 -3.97 -11.15 2.31
C PRO A 97 -3.50 -10.00 1.41
N TRP A 98 -4.30 -9.68 0.40
CA TRP A 98 -4.10 -8.42 -0.31
C TRP A 98 -4.21 -7.27 0.70
N PHE A 99 -3.49 -6.21 0.47
CA PHE A 99 -3.49 -5.10 1.43
C PHE A 99 -3.42 -3.76 0.75
N GLU A 100 -3.78 -2.73 1.51
CA GLU A 100 -3.56 -1.34 1.13
C GLU A 100 -2.91 -0.60 2.29
N ALA A 101 -2.07 0.36 1.96
CA ALA A 101 -1.35 1.15 2.94
C ALA A 101 -1.53 2.64 2.65
N HIS A 102 -1.72 3.43 3.69
CA HIS A 102 -2.00 4.86 3.60
C HIS A 102 -0.97 5.65 4.39
N SER A 103 -0.52 6.75 3.80
CA SER A 103 0.28 7.72 4.51
C SER A 103 -0.57 8.48 5.53
N ALA A 104 0.04 8.91 6.64
CA ALA A 104 -0.61 9.76 7.62
C ALA A 104 -0.80 11.20 7.11
N ILE A 105 0.01 11.61 6.16
CA ILE A 105 0.07 13.01 5.74
C ILE A 105 -1.12 13.42 4.89
N ASN A 106 -1.64 12.50 4.07
CA ASN A 106 -2.77 12.76 3.18
C ASN A 106 -3.88 11.73 3.40
N LYS A 107 -4.42 11.73 4.58
CA LYS A 107 -5.57 10.87 4.90
C LYS A 107 -6.84 11.35 4.24
#